data_14cda87cb855e6b6f8dfb7de0d41ee86
#
_entry.id   14cda87cb855e6b6f8dfb7de0d41ee86
#
_cell.length_a   1.000
_cell.length_b   1.000
_cell.length_c   1.000
_cell.angle_alpha   90.00
_cell.angle_beta   90.00
_cell.angle_gamma   90.00
#
_symmetry.space_group_name_H-M   'P 1'
#
loop_
_entity.id
_entity.type
_entity.pdbx_description
1 polymer ?
#
loop_
_entity_poly.entity_id
_entity_poly.type
_entity_poly.pdbx_seq_one_letter_code
_entity_poly.pdbx_strand_id
1 'polypeptide(L)'
;MGFNEAQAQAIQHTDGPCLVLAGPGSGKTLTIVNRVKYLIEKQKVRPEEILVVTFTRFAAAEMKSRLCLVMGKRDLPVTVGTFHGIYYGILKWAYRMNQENILSETEKYQILRGVINKERMEIFDEEDFIQDIAAEIGKVKNNRIPLEEFVSEKCSADAFRNIYRNYEQHRKELKKIDFDDMLVLCYELFQSRPDVLAQWQKKFRYVLIDEFQDINRIQYDVIRMLAQPENNLFVVGDDDQAIYGFRGADSELMLGFGKDFPDAKQILLGMNYRSTANIVQNSLKLIENNVERYSKKLEANREGGSCLHIQEVKDPVEEAEYVLEEIQKCKENGIKEEEIAILFRVHTDARAVVEAM
;
A
#
# COMPACT_ATOMS: atom_id res chain seq x y z
N MET A 1 -19.86 -20.62 -4.42
CA MET A 1 -20.18 -20.00 -3.13
C MET A 1 -20.84 -18.66 -3.38
N GLY A 2 -21.94 -18.37 -2.67
CA GLY A 2 -22.57 -17.05 -2.73
C GLY A 2 -21.79 -16.02 -1.89
N PHE A 3 -21.99 -14.74 -2.16
CA PHE A 3 -21.48 -13.67 -1.32
C PHE A 3 -22.28 -13.62 -0.02
N ASN A 4 -21.62 -13.27 1.08
CA ASN A 4 -22.34 -12.91 2.30
C ASN A 4 -22.99 -11.52 2.13
N GLU A 5 -23.85 -11.15 3.08
CA GLU A 5 -24.62 -9.90 3.00
C GLU A 5 -23.73 -8.67 2.89
N ALA A 6 -22.67 -8.57 3.70
CA ALA A 6 -21.74 -7.43 3.68
C ALA A 6 -20.97 -7.35 2.34
N GLN A 7 -20.49 -8.48 1.83
CA GLN A 7 -19.87 -8.55 0.50
C GLN A 7 -20.85 -8.13 -0.58
N ALA A 8 -22.10 -8.61 -0.53
CA ALA A 8 -23.13 -8.24 -1.50
C ALA A 8 -23.45 -6.74 -1.43
N GLN A 9 -23.55 -6.15 -0.24
CA GLN A 9 -23.75 -4.72 -0.06
C GLN A 9 -22.57 -3.90 -0.64
N ALA A 10 -21.32 -4.32 -0.41
CA ALA A 10 -20.14 -3.65 -0.94
C ALA A 10 -20.05 -3.76 -2.47
N ILE A 11 -20.35 -4.93 -3.04
CA ILE A 11 -20.38 -5.16 -4.49
C ILE A 11 -21.45 -4.30 -5.17
N GLN A 12 -22.64 -4.19 -4.57
CA GLN A 12 -23.79 -3.49 -5.13
C GLN A 12 -23.83 -2.01 -4.83
N HIS A 13 -22.92 -1.48 -3.99
CA HIS A 13 -22.83 -0.04 -3.77
C HIS A 13 -22.62 0.67 -5.11
N THR A 14 -23.39 1.71 -5.42
CA THR A 14 -23.35 2.37 -6.74
C THR A 14 -22.53 3.65 -6.69
N ASP A 15 -23.10 4.72 -6.31
CA ASP A 15 -22.53 6.06 -6.40
C ASP A 15 -22.17 6.61 -5.00
N GLY A 16 -21.25 7.56 -4.99
CA GLY A 16 -20.74 8.19 -3.81
C GLY A 16 -19.61 7.43 -3.11
N PRO A 17 -19.06 8.00 -2.03
CA PRO A 17 -17.93 7.43 -1.31
C PRO A 17 -18.32 6.21 -0.47
N CYS A 18 -17.46 5.21 -0.44
CA CYS A 18 -17.65 4.00 0.35
C CYS A 18 -16.34 3.53 0.96
N LEU A 19 -16.34 3.35 2.27
CA LEU A 19 -15.25 2.74 3.02
C LEU A 19 -15.62 1.30 3.39
N VAL A 20 -14.84 0.35 2.91
CA VAL A 20 -14.97 -1.06 3.27
C VAL A 20 -13.87 -1.43 4.24
N LEU A 21 -14.25 -1.58 5.50
CA LEU A 21 -13.39 -2.12 6.55
C LEU A 21 -13.34 -3.63 6.39
N ALA A 22 -12.20 -4.18 6.07
CA ALA A 22 -12.10 -5.55 5.63
C ALA A 22 -11.01 -6.31 6.40
N GLY A 23 -11.42 -7.08 7.38
CA GLY A 23 -10.49 -7.90 8.16
C GLY A 23 -9.67 -8.88 7.30
N PRO A 24 -8.63 -9.50 7.88
CA PRO A 24 -7.81 -10.48 7.17
C PRO A 24 -8.67 -11.61 6.62
N GLY A 25 -8.38 -12.06 5.40
CA GLY A 25 -9.10 -13.20 4.80
C GLY A 25 -10.60 -13.01 4.56
N SER A 26 -11.11 -11.77 4.60
CA SER A 26 -12.54 -11.45 4.40
C SER A 26 -12.97 -11.36 2.94
N GLY A 27 -12.02 -11.49 2.01
CA GLY A 27 -12.28 -11.43 0.56
C GLY A 27 -12.25 -10.02 -0.01
N LYS A 28 -11.36 -9.13 0.47
CA LYS A 28 -11.12 -7.78 -0.08
C LYS A 28 -11.07 -7.77 -1.61
N THR A 29 -10.09 -8.46 -2.18
CA THR A 29 -9.88 -8.53 -3.64
C THR A 29 -11.08 -9.13 -4.38
N LEU A 30 -11.72 -10.17 -3.82
CA LEU A 30 -12.93 -10.75 -4.38
C LEU A 30 -14.06 -9.72 -4.48
N THR A 31 -14.23 -8.90 -3.45
CA THR A 31 -15.23 -7.84 -3.39
C THR A 31 -14.98 -6.77 -4.44
N ILE A 32 -13.72 -6.29 -4.57
CA ILE A 32 -13.33 -5.29 -5.59
C ILE A 32 -13.60 -5.82 -6.99
N VAL A 33 -13.14 -7.03 -7.31
CA VAL A 33 -13.31 -7.66 -8.63
C VAL A 33 -14.79 -7.79 -9.00
N ASN A 34 -15.62 -8.26 -8.07
CA ASN A 34 -17.05 -8.43 -8.34
C ASN A 34 -17.81 -7.11 -8.35
N ARG A 35 -17.34 -6.08 -7.63
CA ARG A 35 -17.86 -4.73 -7.77
C ARG A 35 -17.60 -4.15 -9.17
N VAL A 36 -16.38 -4.29 -9.69
CA VAL A 36 -16.07 -3.87 -11.06
C VAL A 36 -16.98 -4.59 -12.07
N LYS A 37 -17.16 -5.89 -11.90
CA LYS A 37 -18.11 -6.66 -12.72
C LYS A 37 -19.53 -6.10 -12.61
N TYR A 38 -20.01 -5.82 -11.41
CA TYR A 38 -21.35 -5.28 -11.17
C TYR A 38 -21.52 -3.91 -11.84
N LEU A 39 -20.54 -3.01 -11.71
CA LEU A 39 -20.55 -1.71 -12.37
C LEU A 39 -20.70 -1.85 -13.89
N ILE A 40 -19.95 -2.75 -14.50
CA ILE A 40 -19.97 -2.95 -15.96
C ILE A 40 -21.27 -3.65 -16.41
N GLU A 41 -21.63 -4.76 -15.78
CA GLU A 41 -22.74 -5.60 -16.26
C GLU A 41 -24.13 -5.07 -15.85
N LYS A 42 -24.25 -4.53 -14.64
CA LYS A 42 -25.54 -4.10 -14.09
C LYS A 42 -25.75 -2.60 -14.22
N GLN A 43 -24.74 -1.80 -13.88
CA GLN A 43 -24.81 -0.32 -13.94
C GLN A 43 -24.45 0.23 -15.32
N LYS A 44 -23.99 -0.62 -16.25
CA LYS A 44 -23.62 -0.25 -17.62
C LYS A 44 -22.51 0.79 -17.71
N VAL A 45 -21.66 0.86 -16.68
CA VAL A 45 -20.46 1.70 -16.67
C VAL A 45 -19.48 1.19 -17.72
N ARG A 46 -18.92 2.10 -18.50
CA ARG A 46 -17.89 1.72 -19.48
C ARG A 46 -16.61 1.30 -18.74
N PRO A 47 -15.97 0.18 -19.12
CA PRO A 47 -14.76 -0.30 -18.43
C PRO A 47 -13.64 0.75 -18.35
N GLU A 48 -13.51 1.61 -19.37
CA GLU A 48 -12.50 2.69 -19.44
C GLU A 48 -12.72 3.79 -18.39
N GLU A 49 -13.93 3.90 -17.83
CA GLU A 49 -14.28 4.86 -16.79
C GLU A 49 -13.95 4.37 -15.37
N ILE A 50 -13.42 3.15 -15.26
CA ILE A 50 -13.08 2.52 -13.97
C ILE A 50 -11.57 2.51 -13.79
N LEU A 51 -11.14 3.06 -12.65
CA LEU A 51 -9.77 3.04 -12.16
C LEU A 51 -9.69 2.16 -10.92
N VAL A 52 -8.80 1.16 -10.93
CA VAL A 52 -8.47 0.34 -9.76
C VAL A 52 -7.01 0.56 -9.41
N VAL A 53 -6.76 1.03 -8.19
CA VAL A 53 -5.43 1.30 -7.67
C VAL A 53 -5.05 0.27 -6.63
N THR A 54 -3.85 -0.26 -6.74
CA THR A 54 -3.27 -1.23 -5.80
C THR A 54 -1.89 -0.74 -5.33
N PHE A 55 -1.39 -1.32 -4.24
CA PHE A 55 -0.10 -0.91 -3.69
C PHE A 55 1.10 -1.42 -4.51
N THR A 56 1.05 -2.65 -5.01
CA THR A 56 2.17 -3.28 -5.73
C THR A 56 1.85 -3.61 -7.18
N ARG A 57 2.88 -3.67 -8.03
CA ARG A 57 2.75 -4.12 -9.43
C ARG A 57 2.22 -5.55 -9.52
N PHE A 58 2.64 -6.40 -8.59
CA PHE A 58 2.16 -7.79 -8.52
C PHE A 58 0.66 -7.83 -8.24
N ALA A 59 0.19 -7.10 -7.22
CA ALA A 59 -1.24 -7.02 -6.91
C ALA A 59 -2.06 -6.44 -8.08
N ALA A 60 -1.52 -5.45 -8.80
CA ALA A 60 -2.17 -4.89 -9.98
C ALA A 60 -2.31 -5.92 -11.11
N ALA A 61 -1.26 -6.71 -11.38
CA ALA A 61 -1.29 -7.77 -12.38
C ALA A 61 -2.27 -8.89 -11.99
N GLU A 62 -2.26 -9.31 -10.73
CA GLU A 62 -3.19 -10.29 -10.20
C GLU A 62 -4.65 -9.80 -10.28
N MET A 63 -4.90 -8.55 -9.87
CA MET A 63 -6.22 -7.91 -9.96
C MET A 63 -6.73 -7.92 -11.40
N LYS A 64 -5.88 -7.52 -12.37
CA LYS A 64 -6.23 -7.53 -13.80
C LYS A 64 -6.56 -8.95 -14.28
N SER A 65 -5.75 -9.93 -13.91
CA SER A 65 -5.98 -11.34 -14.25
C SER A 65 -7.32 -11.85 -13.70
N ARG A 66 -7.61 -11.58 -12.42
CA ARG A 66 -8.87 -11.97 -11.78
C ARG A 66 -10.09 -11.29 -12.42
N LEU A 67 -9.97 -10.00 -12.77
CA LEU A 67 -11.02 -9.28 -13.50
C LEU A 67 -11.31 -9.93 -14.86
N CYS A 68 -10.28 -10.24 -15.63
CA CYS A 68 -10.41 -10.90 -16.92
C CYS A 68 -11.08 -12.28 -16.78
N LEU A 69 -10.68 -13.08 -15.79
CA LEU A 69 -11.26 -14.38 -15.50
C LEU A 69 -12.76 -14.29 -15.16
N VAL A 70 -13.12 -13.39 -14.23
CA VAL A 70 -14.52 -13.24 -13.76
C VAL A 70 -15.42 -12.67 -14.87
N MET A 71 -14.86 -11.86 -15.78
CA MET A 71 -15.57 -11.29 -16.93
C MET A 71 -15.61 -12.24 -18.15
N GLY A 72 -14.86 -13.35 -18.12
CA GLY A 72 -14.72 -14.26 -19.27
C GLY A 72 -14.07 -13.61 -20.49
N LYS A 73 -13.18 -12.64 -20.29
CA LYS A 73 -12.50 -11.87 -21.35
C LYS A 73 -10.98 -12.01 -21.24
N ARG A 74 -10.28 -12.01 -22.39
CA ARG A 74 -8.81 -12.04 -22.40
C ARG A 74 -8.18 -10.70 -22.03
N ASP A 75 -8.85 -9.61 -22.34
CA ASP A 75 -8.46 -8.25 -21.96
C ASP A 75 -9.69 -7.43 -21.62
N LEU A 76 -9.53 -6.51 -20.70
CA LEU A 76 -10.58 -5.62 -20.23
C LEU A 76 -9.98 -4.22 -20.11
N PRO A 77 -10.56 -3.19 -20.75
CA PRO A 77 -10.00 -1.84 -20.76
C PRO A 77 -10.26 -1.06 -19.45
N VAL A 78 -10.37 -1.77 -18.33
CA VAL A 78 -10.30 -1.19 -16.99
C VAL A 78 -8.86 -0.78 -16.71
N THR A 79 -8.66 0.44 -16.22
CA THR A 79 -7.34 0.87 -15.80
C THR A 79 -7.02 0.27 -14.43
N VAL A 80 -6.04 -0.62 -14.38
CA VAL A 80 -5.54 -1.22 -13.13
C VAL A 80 -4.06 -0.93 -13.00
N GLY A 81 -3.62 -0.38 -11.87
CA GLY A 81 -2.22 -0.05 -11.68
C GLY A 81 -1.87 0.37 -10.26
N THR A 82 -0.60 0.70 -10.04
CA THR A 82 -0.12 1.32 -8.79
C THR A 82 -0.26 2.84 -8.87
N PHE A 83 -0.26 3.52 -7.72
CA PHE A 83 -0.26 4.99 -7.65
C PHE A 83 0.82 5.60 -8.57
N HIS A 84 2.08 5.18 -8.41
CA HIS A 84 3.18 5.66 -9.24
C HIS A 84 2.97 5.40 -10.73
N GLY A 85 2.49 4.21 -11.10
CA GLY A 85 2.25 3.87 -12.50
C GLY A 85 1.17 4.74 -13.15
N ILE A 86 0.09 5.01 -12.42
CA ILE A 86 -1.02 5.84 -12.88
C ILE A 86 -0.58 7.30 -12.96
N TYR A 87 0.05 7.83 -11.92
CA TYR A 87 0.50 9.23 -11.86
C TYR A 87 1.58 9.51 -12.91
N TYR A 88 2.53 8.59 -13.09
CA TYR A 88 3.48 8.69 -14.19
C TYR A 88 2.80 8.69 -15.56
N GLY A 89 1.76 7.88 -15.74
CA GLY A 89 0.95 7.90 -16.97
C GLY A 89 0.31 9.27 -17.24
N ILE A 90 -0.18 9.93 -16.19
CA ILE A 90 -0.74 11.30 -16.24
C ILE A 90 0.36 12.30 -16.62
N LEU A 91 1.51 12.24 -15.94
CA LEU A 91 2.65 13.14 -16.20
C LEU A 91 3.23 12.93 -17.60
N LYS A 92 3.36 11.68 -18.03
CA LYS A 92 3.80 11.33 -19.39
C LYS A 92 2.89 11.96 -20.44
N TRP A 93 1.58 11.90 -20.22
CA TRP A 93 0.63 12.53 -21.13
C TRP A 93 0.73 14.06 -21.11
N ALA A 94 0.84 14.68 -19.93
CA ALA A 94 0.84 16.13 -19.76
C ALA A 94 2.15 16.79 -20.20
N TYR A 95 3.29 16.19 -19.86
CA TYR A 95 4.63 16.77 -20.04
C TYR A 95 5.48 16.06 -21.11
N ARG A 96 4.93 15.02 -21.76
CA ARG A 96 5.65 14.19 -22.76
C ARG A 96 6.91 13.53 -22.17
N MET A 97 6.90 13.20 -20.89
CA MET A 97 8.00 12.52 -20.22
C MET A 97 8.24 11.12 -20.78
N ASN A 98 9.49 10.66 -20.73
CA ASN A 98 9.90 9.31 -21.07
C ASN A 98 10.72 8.68 -19.91
N GLN A 99 11.21 7.46 -20.08
CA GLN A 99 11.96 6.76 -19.03
C GLN A 99 13.30 7.43 -18.66
N GLU A 100 13.90 8.18 -19.57
CA GLU A 100 15.16 8.90 -19.33
C GLU A 100 15.00 10.04 -18.33
N ASN A 101 13.77 10.53 -18.16
CA ASN A 101 13.44 11.55 -17.15
C ASN A 101 13.31 10.99 -15.74
N ILE A 102 13.38 9.66 -15.57
CA ILE A 102 13.26 9.02 -14.25
C ILE A 102 14.65 8.82 -13.67
N LEU A 103 14.84 9.28 -12.45
CA LEU A 103 16.03 9.04 -11.67
C LEU A 103 15.97 7.61 -11.09
N SER A 104 16.96 6.79 -11.39
CA SER A 104 17.07 5.46 -10.78
C SER A 104 17.50 5.57 -9.31
N GLU A 105 17.20 4.55 -8.50
CA GLU A 105 17.64 4.50 -7.11
C GLU A 105 19.17 4.62 -6.98
N THR A 106 19.92 3.99 -7.88
CA THR A 106 21.37 4.10 -7.92
C THR A 106 21.84 5.53 -8.15
N GLU A 107 21.24 6.24 -9.11
CA GLU A 107 21.55 7.64 -9.36
C GLU A 107 21.13 8.54 -8.18
N LYS A 108 19.96 8.27 -7.56
CA LYS A 108 19.50 8.97 -6.35
C LYS A 108 20.54 8.88 -5.23
N TYR A 109 21.01 7.67 -4.94
CA TYR A 109 22.02 7.44 -3.90
C TYR A 109 23.38 8.03 -4.24
N GLN A 110 23.80 8.05 -5.52
CA GLN A 110 25.04 8.73 -5.95
C GLN A 110 24.95 10.24 -5.74
N ILE A 111 23.82 10.86 -6.06
CA ILE A 111 23.62 12.30 -5.81
C ILE A 111 23.67 12.58 -4.30
N LEU A 112 22.93 11.81 -3.51
CA LEU A 112 22.90 11.98 -2.06
C LEU A 112 24.29 11.81 -1.45
N ARG A 113 25.05 10.78 -1.84
CA ARG A 113 26.43 10.58 -1.41
C ARG A 113 27.29 11.81 -1.70
N GLY A 114 27.19 12.36 -2.93
CA GLY A 114 27.94 13.55 -3.31
C GLY A 114 27.55 14.81 -2.54
N VAL A 115 26.29 14.93 -2.15
CA VAL A 115 25.79 16.05 -1.34
C VAL A 115 26.19 15.90 0.13
N ILE A 116 26.02 14.73 0.70
CA ILE A 116 26.30 14.41 2.11
C ILE A 116 27.80 14.60 2.40
N ASN A 117 28.68 14.17 1.50
CA ASN A 117 30.14 14.32 1.65
C ASN A 117 30.59 15.80 1.72
N LYS A 118 29.82 16.73 1.15
CA LYS A 118 30.10 18.18 1.26
C LYS A 118 29.77 18.76 2.63
N GLU A 119 28.84 18.16 3.37
CA GLU A 119 28.42 18.61 4.70
C GLU A 119 29.45 18.30 5.79
N ARG A 120 30.50 17.50 5.51
CA ARG A 120 31.61 17.18 6.44
C ARG A 120 31.13 16.61 7.79
N MET A 121 30.08 15.81 7.77
CA MET A 121 29.57 15.17 8.99
C MET A 121 30.36 13.90 9.30
N GLU A 122 30.51 13.57 10.58
CA GLU A 122 30.98 12.26 11.00
C GLU A 122 29.85 11.25 10.88
N ILE A 123 30.01 10.28 9.98
CA ILE A 123 29.02 9.24 9.68
C ILE A 123 29.66 7.90 9.98
N PHE A 124 29.02 7.09 10.80
CA PHE A 124 29.51 5.76 11.19
C PHE A 124 29.32 4.73 10.07
N ASP A 125 28.13 4.69 9.46
CA ASP A 125 27.82 3.88 8.30
C ASP A 125 27.21 4.77 7.20
N GLU A 126 27.98 4.95 6.12
CA GLU A 126 27.58 5.87 5.05
C GLU A 126 26.38 5.32 4.25
N GLU A 127 26.32 3.99 4.04
CA GLU A 127 25.26 3.40 3.23
C GLU A 127 23.90 3.47 3.95
N ASP A 128 23.87 3.10 5.21
CA ASP A 128 22.67 3.18 6.04
C ASP A 128 22.21 4.63 6.18
N PHE A 129 23.14 5.56 6.42
CA PHE A 129 22.83 6.97 6.52
C PHE A 129 22.21 7.55 5.25
N ILE A 130 22.76 7.19 4.07
CA ILE A 130 22.19 7.62 2.77
C ILE A 130 20.77 7.08 2.59
N GLN A 131 20.51 5.83 2.96
CA GLN A 131 19.18 5.22 2.88
C GLN A 131 18.20 5.92 3.82
N ASP A 132 18.61 6.20 5.04
CA ASP A 132 17.82 6.91 6.04
C ASP A 132 17.46 8.33 5.56
N ILE A 133 18.42 9.09 5.07
CA ILE A 133 18.19 10.44 4.52
C ILE A 133 17.28 10.38 3.27
N ALA A 134 17.45 9.38 2.40
CA ALA A 134 16.56 9.19 1.26
C ALA A 134 15.12 8.90 1.69
N ALA A 135 14.93 8.12 2.76
CA ALA A 135 13.62 7.85 3.33
C ALA A 135 12.98 9.10 3.96
N GLU A 136 13.76 9.90 4.69
CA GLU A 136 13.29 11.17 5.27
C GLU A 136 12.91 12.20 4.20
N ILE A 137 13.68 12.30 3.10
CA ILE A 137 13.31 13.13 1.94
C ILE A 137 11.97 12.68 1.35
N GLY A 138 11.80 11.35 1.19
CA GLY A 138 10.53 10.77 0.76
C GLY A 138 9.38 11.12 1.71
N LYS A 139 9.59 11.03 3.04
CA LYS A 139 8.59 11.38 4.06
C LYS A 139 8.17 12.85 3.96
N VAL A 140 9.12 13.76 3.78
CA VAL A 140 8.86 15.21 3.60
C VAL A 140 8.00 15.43 2.35
N LYS A 141 8.38 14.85 1.21
CA LYS A 141 7.65 15.00 -0.07
C LYS A 141 6.25 14.39 0.00
N ASN A 142 6.16 13.14 0.45
CA ASN A 142 4.93 12.33 0.39
C ASN A 142 3.86 12.79 1.38
N ASN A 143 4.26 13.39 2.51
CA ASN A 143 3.34 13.93 3.49
C ASN A 143 3.22 15.46 3.40
N ARG A 144 3.89 16.07 2.40
CA ARG A 144 3.86 17.53 2.16
C ARG A 144 4.23 18.34 3.41
N ILE A 145 5.21 17.83 4.17
CA ILE A 145 5.69 18.49 5.37
C ILE A 145 6.52 19.72 4.94
N PRO A 146 6.23 20.93 5.46
CA PRO A 146 7.09 22.07 5.20
C PRO A 146 8.52 21.75 5.65
N LEU A 147 9.50 21.96 4.76
CA LEU A 147 10.92 21.62 5.05
C LEU A 147 11.44 22.29 6.33
N GLU A 148 10.94 23.48 6.64
CA GLU A 148 11.32 24.23 7.83
C GLU A 148 10.78 23.64 9.13
N GLU A 149 9.70 22.86 9.06
CA GLU A 149 9.06 22.21 10.20
C GLU A 149 9.56 20.79 10.42
N PHE A 150 10.24 20.21 9.41
CA PHE A 150 10.74 18.84 9.50
C PHE A 150 12.00 18.77 10.38
N VAL A 151 12.00 17.84 11.32
CA VAL A 151 13.14 17.51 12.18
C VAL A 151 13.65 16.13 11.83
N SER A 152 14.86 16.04 11.31
CA SER A 152 15.52 14.78 11.00
C SER A 152 15.87 14.02 12.28
N GLU A 153 15.70 12.71 12.24
CA GLU A 153 16.13 11.79 13.29
C GLU A 153 17.60 11.37 13.12
N LYS A 154 18.21 11.70 11.97
CA LYS A 154 19.53 11.20 11.55
C LYS A 154 20.63 12.27 11.57
N CYS A 155 20.27 13.55 11.48
CA CYS A 155 21.21 14.64 11.51
C CYS A 155 20.55 15.94 12.03
N SER A 156 21.34 17.01 12.16
CA SER A 156 20.77 18.30 12.54
C SER A 156 19.78 18.83 11.49
N ALA A 157 18.79 19.61 11.94
CA ALA A 157 17.79 20.18 11.05
C ALA A 157 18.41 21.02 9.91
N ASP A 158 19.49 21.76 10.20
CA ASP A 158 20.18 22.57 9.20
C ASP A 158 20.92 21.71 8.17
N ALA A 159 21.60 20.64 8.61
CA ALA A 159 22.26 19.69 7.72
C ALA A 159 21.24 19.00 6.80
N PHE A 160 20.11 18.54 7.35
CA PHE A 160 19.05 17.93 6.56
C PHE A 160 18.49 18.89 5.50
N ARG A 161 18.20 20.16 5.89
CA ARG A 161 17.70 21.17 4.95
C ARG A 161 18.70 21.46 3.83
N ASN A 162 20.00 21.51 4.15
CA ASN A 162 21.05 21.69 3.15
C ASN A 162 21.13 20.49 2.19
N ILE A 163 21.12 19.27 2.72
CA ILE A 163 21.12 18.04 1.93
C ILE A 163 19.89 18.00 1.01
N TYR A 164 18.70 18.26 1.55
CA TYR A 164 17.45 18.29 0.80
C TYR A 164 17.51 19.29 -0.36
N ARG A 165 17.89 20.56 -0.09
CA ARG A 165 17.96 21.62 -1.12
C ARG A 165 18.99 21.29 -2.19
N ASN A 166 20.18 20.83 -1.81
CA ASN A 166 21.24 20.47 -2.75
C ASN A 166 20.84 19.24 -3.61
N TYR A 167 20.18 18.23 -3.01
CA TYR A 167 19.63 17.10 -3.76
C TYR A 167 18.62 17.55 -4.80
N GLU A 168 17.65 18.37 -4.40
CA GLU A 168 16.63 18.90 -5.32
C GLU A 168 17.24 19.75 -6.44
N GLN A 169 18.26 20.54 -6.15
CA GLN A 169 18.97 21.31 -7.16
C GLN A 169 19.65 20.41 -8.20
N HIS A 170 20.44 19.42 -7.77
CA HIS A 170 21.13 18.49 -8.68
C HIS A 170 20.15 17.70 -9.54
N ARG A 171 19.06 17.21 -8.95
CA ARG A 171 18.01 16.52 -9.67
C ARG A 171 17.39 17.39 -10.77
N LYS A 172 17.08 18.67 -10.45
CA LYS A 172 16.53 19.65 -11.43
C LYS A 172 17.51 19.96 -12.55
N GLU A 173 18.81 20.10 -12.25
CA GLU A 173 19.87 20.31 -13.24
C GLU A 173 19.96 19.14 -14.22
N LEU A 174 19.77 17.90 -13.74
CA LEU A 174 19.72 16.71 -14.56
C LEU A 174 18.39 16.57 -15.36
N LYS A 175 17.38 17.41 -15.08
CA LYS A 175 16.03 17.32 -15.63
C LYS A 175 15.39 15.96 -15.40
N LYS A 176 15.66 15.37 -14.24
CA LYS A 176 15.10 14.07 -13.82
C LYS A 176 14.16 14.24 -12.64
N ILE A 177 13.26 13.27 -12.49
CA ILE A 177 12.34 13.14 -11.35
C ILE A 177 12.57 11.80 -10.65
N ASP A 178 12.52 11.78 -9.33
CA ASP A 178 12.51 10.54 -8.56
C ASP A 178 11.07 10.00 -8.42
N PHE A 179 10.92 8.87 -7.74
CA PHE A 179 9.61 8.27 -7.53
C PHE A 179 8.69 9.14 -6.68
N ASP A 180 9.22 9.83 -5.67
CA ASP A 180 8.45 10.71 -4.81
C ASP A 180 7.97 11.95 -5.60
N ASP A 181 8.80 12.47 -6.50
CA ASP A 181 8.42 13.58 -7.38
C ASP A 181 7.24 13.26 -8.29
N MET A 182 7.06 11.99 -8.69
CA MET A 182 5.91 11.63 -9.52
C MET A 182 4.59 11.94 -8.82
N LEU A 183 4.55 11.76 -7.51
CA LEU A 183 3.37 12.04 -6.71
C LEU A 183 3.18 13.56 -6.56
N VAL A 184 4.26 14.26 -6.19
CA VAL A 184 4.25 15.73 -5.99
C VAL A 184 3.86 16.45 -7.28
N LEU A 185 4.51 16.13 -8.39
CA LEU A 185 4.25 16.78 -9.68
C LEU A 185 2.84 16.50 -10.21
N CYS A 186 2.29 15.31 -9.96
CA CYS A 186 0.91 15.01 -10.33
C CYS A 186 -0.07 15.86 -9.53
N TYR A 187 0.17 16.04 -8.23
CA TYR A 187 -0.61 16.91 -7.37
C TYR A 187 -0.54 18.38 -7.84
N GLU A 188 0.66 18.90 -8.08
CA GLU A 188 0.90 20.26 -8.54
C GLU A 188 0.27 20.51 -9.94
N LEU A 189 0.35 19.51 -10.83
CA LEU A 189 -0.29 19.57 -12.15
C LEU A 189 -1.79 19.77 -12.00
N PHE A 190 -2.44 18.99 -11.15
CA PHE A 190 -3.88 19.09 -10.97
C PHE A 190 -4.31 20.37 -10.28
N GLN A 191 -3.49 20.92 -9.38
CA GLN A 191 -3.75 22.23 -8.77
C GLN A 191 -3.59 23.39 -9.76
N SER A 192 -2.54 23.36 -10.59
CA SER A 192 -2.23 24.44 -11.53
C SER A 192 -3.00 24.37 -12.84
N ARG A 193 -3.52 23.19 -13.22
CA ARG A 193 -4.20 22.93 -14.50
C ARG A 193 -5.55 22.23 -14.30
N PRO A 194 -6.57 22.98 -13.87
CA PRO A 194 -7.94 22.43 -13.67
C PRO A 194 -8.51 21.82 -14.97
N ASP A 195 -8.11 22.31 -16.12
CA ASP A 195 -8.49 21.76 -17.44
C ASP A 195 -7.95 20.34 -17.66
N VAL A 196 -6.73 20.07 -17.20
CA VAL A 196 -6.14 18.72 -17.23
C VAL A 196 -6.86 17.82 -16.23
N LEU A 197 -7.07 18.30 -15.01
CA LEU A 197 -7.81 17.55 -13.98
C LEU A 197 -9.20 17.14 -14.48
N ALA A 198 -9.97 18.07 -15.06
CA ALA A 198 -11.31 17.80 -15.59
C ALA A 198 -11.33 16.69 -16.66
N GLN A 199 -10.27 16.58 -17.49
CA GLN A 199 -10.17 15.50 -18.46
C GLN A 199 -10.01 14.13 -17.78
N TRP A 200 -9.20 14.05 -16.73
CA TRP A 200 -8.97 12.81 -15.99
C TRP A 200 -10.17 12.44 -15.09
N GLN A 201 -10.87 13.40 -14.50
CA GLN A 201 -12.13 13.20 -13.79
C GLN A 201 -13.20 12.61 -14.73
N LYS A 202 -13.33 13.17 -15.95
CA LYS A 202 -14.24 12.61 -16.97
C LYS A 202 -13.86 11.20 -17.40
N LYS A 203 -12.55 10.89 -17.41
CA LYS A 203 -12.06 9.56 -17.75
C LYS A 203 -12.33 8.56 -16.63
N PHE A 204 -12.07 8.91 -15.38
CA PHE A 204 -12.17 8.00 -14.25
C PHE A 204 -13.35 8.38 -13.35
N ARG A 205 -14.55 7.96 -13.77
CA ARG A 205 -15.77 8.20 -12.99
C ARG A 205 -15.90 7.35 -11.73
N TYR A 206 -15.24 6.20 -11.69
CA TYR A 206 -15.23 5.29 -10.55
C TYR A 206 -13.79 4.97 -10.18
N VAL A 207 -13.42 5.28 -8.96
CA VAL A 207 -12.08 5.05 -8.42
C VAL A 207 -12.17 4.05 -7.28
N LEU A 208 -11.47 2.92 -7.43
CA LEU A 208 -11.41 1.86 -6.42
C LEU A 208 -9.98 1.73 -5.91
N ILE A 209 -9.79 1.65 -4.60
CA ILE A 209 -8.47 1.54 -3.98
C ILE A 209 -8.44 0.30 -3.10
N ASP A 210 -7.45 -0.56 -3.33
CA ASP A 210 -7.11 -1.70 -2.47
C ASP A 210 -5.98 -1.31 -1.50
N GLU A 211 -5.96 -1.93 -0.32
CA GLU A 211 -5.01 -1.68 0.77
C GLU A 211 -4.92 -0.17 1.14
N PHE A 212 -6.09 0.44 1.37
CA PHE A 212 -6.20 1.88 1.60
C PHE A 212 -5.44 2.36 2.86
N GLN A 213 -5.18 1.50 3.84
CA GLN A 213 -4.39 1.81 5.03
C GLN A 213 -2.91 2.10 4.74
N ASP A 214 -2.41 1.72 3.55
CA ASP A 214 -0.98 1.84 3.21
C ASP A 214 -0.67 3.07 2.33
N ILE A 215 -1.66 3.96 2.11
CA ILE A 215 -1.45 5.16 1.30
C ILE A 215 -0.83 6.30 2.12
N ASN A 216 -0.16 7.21 1.42
CA ASN A 216 0.35 8.45 1.99
C ASN A 216 -0.55 9.65 1.66
N ARG A 217 -0.29 10.79 2.31
CA ARG A 217 -1.10 12.01 2.19
C ARG A 217 -1.24 12.50 0.76
N ILE A 218 -0.15 12.55 0.00
CA ILE A 218 -0.19 13.07 -1.37
C ILE A 218 -0.93 12.15 -2.32
N GLN A 219 -0.83 10.82 -2.14
CA GLN A 219 -1.62 9.85 -2.90
C GLN A 219 -3.11 10.06 -2.67
N TYR A 220 -3.49 10.26 -1.42
CA TYR A 220 -4.87 10.54 -1.04
C TYR A 220 -5.39 11.85 -1.63
N ASP A 221 -4.62 12.93 -1.53
CA ASP A 221 -5.00 14.24 -2.05
C ASP A 221 -5.26 14.19 -3.57
N VAL A 222 -4.39 13.53 -4.34
CA VAL A 222 -4.58 13.36 -5.79
C VAL A 222 -5.82 12.53 -6.11
N ILE A 223 -6.06 11.44 -5.37
CA ILE A 223 -7.26 10.61 -5.56
C ILE A 223 -8.54 11.39 -5.23
N ARG A 224 -8.54 12.18 -4.17
CA ARG A 224 -9.68 13.05 -3.85
C ARG A 224 -9.99 14.04 -4.98
N MET A 225 -8.95 14.64 -5.56
CA MET A 225 -9.11 15.52 -6.72
C MET A 225 -9.69 14.76 -7.91
N LEU A 226 -9.20 13.56 -8.20
CA LEU A 226 -9.69 12.74 -9.31
C LEU A 226 -11.15 12.27 -9.13
N ALA A 227 -11.56 11.95 -7.91
CA ALA A 227 -12.89 11.43 -7.63
C ALA A 227 -13.99 12.49 -7.73
N GLN A 228 -13.64 13.79 -7.62
CA GLN A 228 -14.58 14.89 -7.74
C GLN A 228 -15.11 15.05 -9.18
N PRO A 229 -16.33 15.61 -9.38
CA PRO A 229 -17.26 16.05 -8.33
C PRO A 229 -18.14 14.93 -7.75
N GLU A 230 -18.25 13.77 -8.45
CA GLU A 230 -19.18 12.69 -8.10
C GLU A 230 -18.80 11.93 -6.84
N ASN A 231 -17.51 11.97 -6.47
CA ASN A 231 -16.93 11.25 -5.34
C ASN A 231 -17.24 9.73 -5.34
N ASN A 232 -17.30 9.11 -6.52
CA ASN A 232 -17.45 7.66 -6.64
C ASN A 232 -16.15 6.95 -6.25
N LEU A 233 -15.78 7.13 -4.97
CA LEU A 233 -14.55 6.64 -4.36
C LEU A 233 -14.86 5.44 -3.46
N PHE A 234 -14.40 4.28 -3.87
CA PHE A 234 -14.57 3.02 -3.14
C PHE A 234 -13.23 2.56 -2.60
N VAL A 235 -13.05 2.64 -1.31
CA VAL A 235 -11.78 2.26 -0.66
C VAL A 235 -11.96 1.01 0.18
N VAL A 236 -11.00 0.11 0.09
CA VAL A 236 -10.98 -1.14 0.87
C VAL A 236 -9.66 -1.22 1.63
N GLY A 237 -9.73 -1.49 2.90
CA GLY A 237 -8.53 -1.60 3.73
C GLY A 237 -8.81 -2.21 5.09
N ASP A 238 -7.74 -2.41 5.83
CA ASP A 238 -7.73 -2.87 7.20
C ASP A 238 -6.73 -2.05 8.02
N ASP A 239 -7.22 -1.15 8.85
CA ASP A 239 -6.41 -0.31 9.72
C ASP A 239 -5.51 -1.12 10.68
N ASP A 240 -5.91 -2.34 11.03
CA ASP A 240 -5.10 -3.26 11.82
C ASP A 240 -3.89 -3.85 11.06
N GLN A 241 -3.87 -3.71 9.72
CA GLN A 241 -2.79 -4.14 8.85
C GLN A 241 -1.90 -2.98 8.36
N ALA A 242 -2.03 -1.78 8.92
CA ALA A 242 -1.22 -0.61 8.58
C ALA A 242 0.22 -0.75 9.10
N ILE A 243 1.10 -1.40 8.35
CA ILE A 243 2.50 -1.67 8.74
C ILE A 243 3.54 -0.91 7.91
N TYR A 244 3.12 -0.05 6.99
CA TYR A 244 4.01 0.70 6.09
C TYR A 244 4.23 2.17 6.51
N GLY A 245 4.01 2.52 7.79
CA GLY A 245 4.31 3.86 8.31
C GLY A 245 5.77 4.29 8.06
N PHE A 246 6.73 3.35 8.15
CA PHE A 246 8.14 3.60 7.84
C PHE A 246 8.40 3.96 6.35
N ARG A 247 7.45 3.70 5.46
CA ARG A 247 7.45 4.14 4.05
C ARG A 247 6.60 5.38 3.79
N GLY A 248 6.15 6.06 4.84
CA GLY A 248 5.35 7.26 4.75
C GLY A 248 3.85 7.02 4.61
N ALA A 249 3.37 5.78 4.80
CA ALA A 249 1.94 5.53 4.89
C ALA A 249 1.35 6.24 6.11
N ASP A 250 0.11 6.71 5.97
CA ASP A 250 -0.60 7.47 6.98
C ASP A 250 -1.96 6.81 7.27
N SER A 251 -2.00 6.00 8.34
CA SER A 251 -3.21 5.28 8.74
C SER A 251 -4.35 6.21 9.20
N GLU A 252 -4.02 7.45 9.62
CA GLU A 252 -5.03 8.44 10.00
C GLU A 252 -5.94 8.82 8.82
N LEU A 253 -5.47 8.68 7.58
CA LEU A 253 -6.28 8.92 6.39
C LEU A 253 -7.48 7.97 6.32
N MET A 254 -7.25 6.71 6.68
CA MET A 254 -8.34 5.73 6.73
C MET A 254 -9.29 6.00 7.89
N LEU A 255 -8.76 6.30 9.07
CA LEU A 255 -9.56 6.64 10.26
C LEU A 255 -10.34 7.95 10.07
N GLY A 256 -9.76 8.90 9.32
CA GLY A 256 -10.36 10.20 9.00
C GLY A 256 -11.32 10.19 7.81
N PHE A 257 -11.47 9.08 7.09
CA PHE A 257 -12.24 9.02 5.84
C PHE A 257 -13.69 9.53 5.99
N GLY A 258 -14.36 9.18 7.09
CA GLY A 258 -15.72 9.66 7.37
C GLY A 258 -15.80 11.15 7.69
N LYS A 259 -14.70 11.81 8.09
CA LYS A 259 -14.65 13.28 8.26
C LYS A 259 -14.53 13.97 6.91
N ASP A 260 -13.74 13.40 6.00
CA ASP A 260 -13.55 13.92 4.64
C ASP A 260 -14.78 13.68 3.75
N PHE A 261 -15.50 12.58 4.00
CA PHE A 261 -16.71 12.19 3.29
C PHE A 261 -17.84 11.84 4.28
N PRO A 262 -18.56 12.84 4.81
CA PRO A 262 -19.61 12.62 5.82
C PRO A 262 -20.74 11.68 5.37
N ASP A 263 -21.00 11.65 4.05
CA ASP A 263 -22.03 10.79 3.45
C ASP A 263 -21.49 9.42 3.03
N ALA A 264 -20.26 9.09 3.39
CA ALA A 264 -19.65 7.82 3.02
C ALA A 264 -20.37 6.63 3.65
N LYS A 265 -20.69 5.65 2.83
CA LYS A 265 -21.17 4.36 3.34
C LYS A 265 -20.01 3.58 3.95
N GLN A 266 -20.16 3.12 5.19
CA GLN A 266 -19.20 2.22 5.81
C GLN A 266 -19.75 0.79 5.81
N ILE A 267 -18.93 -0.17 5.38
CA ILE A 267 -19.30 -1.59 5.33
C ILE A 267 -18.18 -2.40 5.97
N LEU A 268 -18.52 -3.26 6.93
CA LEU A 268 -17.57 -4.15 7.58
C LEU A 268 -17.62 -5.55 6.96
N LEU A 269 -16.54 -6.01 6.38
CA LEU A 269 -16.33 -7.39 5.99
C LEU A 269 -15.72 -8.17 7.18
N GLY A 270 -16.55 -8.58 8.12
CA GLY A 270 -16.14 -9.18 9.39
C GLY A 270 -15.87 -10.69 9.35
N MET A 271 -16.23 -11.39 8.26
CA MET A 271 -16.07 -12.84 8.18
C MET A 271 -14.73 -13.23 7.56
N ASN A 272 -13.87 -13.90 8.33
CA ASN A 272 -12.60 -14.46 7.87
C ASN A 272 -12.82 -15.88 7.30
N TYR A 273 -12.54 -16.06 6.01
CA TYR A 273 -12.64 -17.33 5.30
C TYR A 273 -11.30 -18.08 5.18
N ARG A 274 -10.20 -17.45 5.57
CA ARG A 274 -8.84 -17.97 5.43
C ARG A 274 -8.41 -18.81 6.61
N SER A 275 -8.53 -18.25 7.79
CA SER A 275 -7.94 -18.77 9.02
C SER A 275 -8.96 -19.49 9.90
N THR A 276 -8.49 -20.41 10.74
CA THR A 276 -9.30 -21.08 11.76
C THR A 276 -9.65 -20.13 12.91
N ALA A 277 -10.66 -20.49 13.69
CA ALA A 277 -11.14 -19.68 14.80
C ALA A 277 -10.04 -19.37 15.83
N ASN A 278 -9.16 -20.35 16.15
CA ASN A 278 -8.07 -20.13 17.09
C ASN A 278 -7.10 -19.05 16.61
N ILE A 279 -6.74 -19.01 15.32
CA ILE A 279 -5.87 -17.99 14.77
C ILE A 279 -6.55 -16.62 14.85
N VAL A 280 -7.81 -16.52 14.39
CA VAL A 280 -8.55 -15.26 14.41
C VAL A 280 -8.69 -14.70 15.82
N GLN A 281 -9.08 -15.52 16.79
CA GLN A 281 -9.27 -15.08 18.17
C GLN A 281 -7.98 -14.60 18.84
N ASN A 282 -6.86 -15.31 18.62
CA ASN A 282 -5.58 -14.90 19.19
C ASN A 282 -5.01 -13.64 18.50
N SER A 283 -5.19 -13.50 17.18
CA SER A 283 -4.83 -12.27 16.47
C SER A 283 -5.64 -11.07 16.98
N LEU A 284 -6.93 -11.25 17.25
CA LEU A 284 -7.77 -10.19 17.84
C LEU A 284 -7.26 -9.77 19.24
N LYS A 285 -6.93 -10.71 20.11
CA LYS A 285 -6.36 -10.40 21.43
C LYS A 285 -5.06 -9.58 21.32
N LEU A 286 -4.23 -9.88 20.32
CA LEU A 286 -2.99 -9.13 20.10
C LEU A 286 -3.28 -7.71 19.63
N ILE A 287 -4.16 -7.56 18.64
CA ILE A 287 -4.43 -6.26 18.02
C ILE A 287 -5.28 -5.33 18.92
N GLU A 288 -5.96 -5.86 19.94
CA GLU A 288 -6.68 -5.05 20.93
C GLU A 288 -5.75 -4.10 21.73
N ASN A 289 -4.44 -4.34 21.73
CA ASN A 289 -3.46 -3.42 22.32
C ASN A 289 -3.33 -2.09 21.52
N ASN A 290 -3.75 -2.06 20.27
CA ASN A 290 -3.79 -0.84 19.48
C ASN A 290 -5.03 -0.01 19.86
N VAL A 291 -4.83 1.24 20.24
CA VAL A 291 -5.90 2.13 20.72
C VAL A 291 -6.60 2.82 19.54
N GLU A 292 -5.82 3.29 18.56
CA GLU A 292 -6.31 4.04 17.40
C GLU A 292 -6.69 3.08 16.26
N ARG A 293 -7.94 2.60 16.30
CA ARG A 293 -8.46 1.67 15.30
C ARG A 293 -9.98 1.71 15.23
N TYR A 294 -10.53 1.24 14.12
CA TYR A 294 -11.96 0.97 14.02
C TYR A 294 -12.34 -0.21 14.92
N SER A 295 -13.46 -0.08 15.65
CA SER A 295 -14.05 -1.22 16.34
C SER A 295 -14.63 -2.21 15.33
N LYS A 296 -14.03 -3.39 15.23
CA LYS A 296 -14.41 -4.44 14.27
C LYS A 296 -14.75 -5.73 14.97
N LYS A 297 -15.91 -6.31 14.64
CA LYS A 297 -16.24 -7.67 15.04
C LYS A 297 -15.83 -8.61 13.93
N LEU A 298 -14.77 -9.40 14.16
CA LEU A 298 -14.29 -10.40 13.20
C LEU A 298 -14.65 -11.80 13.68
N GLU A 299 -15.15 -12.62 12.77
CA GLU A 299 -15.55 -14.00 13.02
C GLU A 299 -14.86 -14.92 11.99
N ALA A 300 -14.48 -16.12 12.44
CA ALA A 300 -13.94 -17.14 11.55
C ALA A 300 -15.06 -17.98 10.96
N ASN A 301 -15.02 -18.19 9.65
CA ASN A 301 -15.90 -19.15 8.96
C ASN A 301 -15.46 -20.61 9.16
N ARG A 302 -14.17 -20.82 9.50
CA ARG A 302 -13.58 -22.14 9.74
C ARG A 302 -13.51 -22.37 11.25
N GLU A 303 -14.12 -23.49 11.69
CA GLU A 303 -14.09 -23.86 13.09
C GLU A 303 -12.73 -24.42 13.54
N GLY A 304 -12.46 -24.36 14.84
CA GLY A 304 -11.34 -25.02 15.50
C GLY A 304 -9.98 -24.54 15.04
N GLY A 305 -9.14 -25.50 14.72
CA GLY A 305 -7.74 -25.34 14.39
C GLY A 305 -6.82 -25.73 15.54
N SER A 306 -5.55 -25.95 15.24
CA SER A 306 -4.52 -26.21 16.26
C SER A 306 -4.34 -25.00 17.16
N CYS A 307 -3.91 -25.23 18.40
CA CYS A 307 -3.50 -24.16 19.31
C CYS A 307 -2.24 -23.48 18.74
N LEU A 308 -2.08 -22.20 19.05
CA LEU A 308 -0.81 -21.51 18.83
C LEU A 308 0.20 -22.01 19.85
N HIS A 309 1.41 -22.25 19.39
CA HIS A 309 2.54 -22.61 20.24
C HIS A 309 3.51 -21.42 20.28
N ILE A 310 4.05 -21.16 21.46
CA ILE A 310 5.12 -20.19 21.69
C ILE A 310 6.26 -20.97 22.30
N GLN A 311 7.41 -20.92 21.65
CA GLN A 311 8.64 -21.57 22.13
C GLN A 311 9.67 -20.49 22.42
N GLU A 312 10.23 -20.53 23.61
CA GLU A 312 11.38 -19.74 24.00
C GLU A 312 12.64 -20.58 23.79
N VAL A 313 13.64 -19.99 23.16
CA VAL A 313 14.93 -20.61 22.85
C VAL A 313 16.07 -19.69 23.28
N LYS A 314 17.29 -20.22 23.44
CA LYS A 314 18.42 -19.46 23.97
C LYS A 314 19.14 -18.62 22.94
N ASP A 315 19.23 -19.14 21.71
CA ASP A 315 20.00 -18.53 20.65
C ASP A 315 19.45 -18.91 19.27
N PRO A 316 19.91 -18.25 18.20
CA PRO A 316 19.45 -18.53 16.83
C PRO A 316 19.71 -19.96 16.33
N VAL A 317 20.66 -20.68 16.92
CA VAL A 317 20.96 -22.07 16.53
C VAL A 317 19.88 -23.00 17.08
N GLU A 318 19.54 -22.87 18.36
CA GLU A 318 18.42 -23.61 19.00
C GLU A 318 17.09 -23.27 18.32
N GLU A 319 16.90 -22.00 17.88
CA GLU A 319 15.70 -21.59 17.11
C GLU A 319 15.63 -22.36 15.78
N ALA A 320 16.73 -22.43 15.04
CA ALA A 320 16.79 -23.15 13.77
C ALA A 320 16.52 -24.65 13.94
N GLU A 321 17.10 -25.28 14.96
CA GLU A 321 16.88 -26.69 15.28
C GLU A 321 15.38 -26.94 15.57
N TYR A 322 14.77 -26.12 16.41
CA TYR A 322 13.33 -26.22 16.72
C TYR A 322 12.45 -26.06 15.47
N VAL A 323 12.74 -25.08 14.62
CA VAL A 323 12.01 -24.86 13.37
C VAL A 323 12.09 -26.07 12.45
N LEU A 324 13.29 -26.68 12.32
CA LEU A 324 13.48 -27.89 11.52
C LEU A 324 12.72 -29.10 12.07
N GLU A 325 12.69 -29.29 13.39
CA GLU A 325 11.89 -30.33 14.02
C GLU A 325 10.40 -30.16 13.74
N GLU A 326 9.88 -28.93 13.82
CA GLU A 326 8.47 -28.65 13.52
C GLU A 326 8.14 -28.87 12.03
N ILE A 327 9.05 -28.50 11.11
CA ILE A 327 8.91 -28.82 9.68
C ILE A 327 8.84 -30.33 9.48
N GLN A 328 9.73 -31.09 10.14
CA GLN A 328 9.74 -32.54 10.02
C GLN A 328 8.44 -33.18 10.53
N LYS A 329 7.92 -32.70 11.67
CA LYS A 329 6.60 -33.12 12.21
C LYS A 329 5.46 -32.80 11.22
N CYS A 330 5.49 -31.63 10.59
CA CYS A 330 4.51 -31.29 9.54
C CYS A 330 4.58 -32.26 8.36
N LYS A 331 5.78 -32.60 7.88
CA LYS A 331 5.98 -33.56 6.77
C LYS A 331 5.50 -34.96 7.14
N GLU A 332 5.76 -35.43 8.35
CA GLU A 332 5.29 -36.72 8.86
C GLU A 332 3.76 -36.79 8.93
N ASN A 333 3.11 -35.65 9.17
CA ASN A 333 1.65 -35.49 9.12
C ASN A 333 1.10 -35.28 7.69
N GLY A 334 1.92 -35.39 6.65
CA GLY A 334 1.52 -35.32 5.26
C GLY A 334 1.38 -33.90 4.70
N ILE A 335 1.83 -32.88 5.43
CA ILE A 335 1.87 -31.50 4.95
C ILE A 335 3.05 -31.35 3.98
N LYS A 336 2.81 -30.81 2.80
CA LYS A 336 3.85 -30.61 1.80
C LYS A 336 4.69 -29.37 2.14
N GLU A 337 5.95 -29.37 1.75
CA GLU A 337 6.87 -28.25 1.99
C GLU A 337 6.34 -26.92 1.40
N GLU A 338 5.68 -26.98 0.25
CA GLU A 338 5.06 -25.82 -0.39
C GLU A 338 3.89 -25.20 0.40
N GLU A 339 3.39 -25.89 1.43
CA GLU A 339 2.32 -25.44 2.33
C GLU A 339 2.87 -24.90 3.67
N ILE A 340 4.22 -24.90 3.85
CA ILE A 340 4.89 -24.42 5.06
C ILE A 340 5.55 -23.08 4.75
N ALA A 341 5.37 -22.10 5.62
CA ALA A 341 6.03 -20.81 5.52
C ALA A 341 6.70 -20.44 6.84
N ILE A 342 7.93 -19.94 6.77
CA ILE A 342 8.68 -19.39 7.88
C ILE A 342 8.69 -17.87 7.72
N LEU A 343 8.17 -17.14 8.71
CA LEU A 343 8.13 -15.68 8.69
C LEU A 343 9.16 -15.11 9.67
N PHE A 344 9.91 -14.12 9.24
CA PHE A 344 10.93 -13.44 10.04
C PHE A 344 10.85 -11.93 9.84
N ARG A 345 11.40 -11.16 10.78
CA ARG A 345 11.32 -9.68 10.75
C ARG A 345 12.34 -9.08 9.78
N VAL A 346 13.58 -9.52 9.84
CA VAL A 346 14.70 -9.04 8.99
C VAL A 346 15.44 -10.24 8.38
N HIS A 347 16.09 -10.03 7.25
CA HIS A 347 16.79 -11.12 6.53
C HIS A 347 17.88 -11.81 7.34
N THR A 348 18.51 -11.10 8.27
CA THR A 348 19.50 -11.68 9.19
C THR A 348 18.93 -12.74 10.10
N ASP A 349 17.65 -12.64 10.49
CA ASP A 349 16.99 -13.60 11.38
C ASP A 349 16.86 -14.98 10.72
N ALA A 350 16.63 -15.00 9.39
CA ALA A 350 16.50 -16.25 8.66
C ALA A 350 17.82 -17.03 8.49
N ARG A 351 18.98 -16.41 8.77
CA ARG A 351 20.28 -16.96 8.42
C ARG A 351 20.54 -18.32 9.04
N ALA A 352 20.35 -18.46 10.36
CA ALA A 352 20.56 -19.70 11.07
C ALA A 352 19.66 -20.83 10.54
N VAL A 353 18.39 -20.51 10.24
CA VAL A 353 17.44 -21.48 9.68
C VAL A 353 17.87 -21.92 8.28
N VAL A 354 18.32 -20.99 7.43
CA VAL A 354 18.78 -21.30 6.06
C VAL A 354 20.07 -22.13 6.08
N GLU A 355 20.99 -21.85 7.02
CA GLU A 355 22.26 -22.62 7.17
C GLU A 355 22.00 -24.03 7.73
N ALA A 356 20.91 -24.25 8.46
CA ALA A 356 20.54 -25.54 9.03
C ALA A 356 19.67 -26.40 8.08
N MET A 357 18.99 -25.83 7.09
CA MET A 357 18.23 -26.53 6.04
C MET A 357 19.13 -27.14 4.97
#